data_55d19122621d616fb61a52587801ee13
#
_entry.id   55d19122621d616fb61a52587801ee13
#
_cell.length_a   1.000
_cell.length_b   1.000
_cell.length_c   1.000
_cell.angle_alpha   90.00
_cell.angle_beta   90.00
_cell.angle_gamma   90.00
#
_symmetry.space_group_name_H-M   'P 1'
#
loop_
_entity.id
_entity.type
_entity.pdbx_description
1 polymer ?
#
loop_
_entity_poly.entity_id
_entity_poly.type
_entity_poly.pdbx_seq_one_letter_code
_entity_poly.pdbx_strand_id
1 'polypeptide(L)'
;MALDRVRNIGIMAHIDAGKTTTTERILYYTGRTHKMGEVHEGAATMDWMAQEQERGITITSAATTAVWRDHRINIIDTPGHVDFTVEVERSLRVLDGAVAVFDSVAGVQPQSETVWRQADKYKVPRIAFINKMDRTGANYQVPIEVPQRRGRTLALRWLVTYARERREKAMEDKLAGEILDALEQQGNAFKRKDDMYRMAQANKAFAHYRW
;
A
#
# COMPACT_ATOMS: atom_id res chain seq x y z
N MET A 1 29.51 4.46 12.44
CA MET A 1 28.30 3.74 12.88
C MET A 1 28.39 2.35 12.28
N ALA A 2 28.17 1.30 13.05
CA ALA A 2 28.25 -0.07 12.54
C ALA A 2 27.11 -0.33 11.54
N LEU A 3 27.35 -1.18 10.53
CA LEU A 3 26.38 -1.45 9.44
C LEU A 3 25.08 -2.11 9.95
N ASP A 4 25.15 -2.80 11.07
CA ASP A 4 24.00 -3.41 11.74
C ASP A 4 22.96 -2.40 12.24
N ARG A 5 23.36 -1.13 12.37
CA ARG A 5 22.50 -0.01 12.79
C ARG A 5 22.05 0.91 11.64
N VAL A 6 22.24 0.48 10.40
CA VAL A 6 21.78 1.22 9.21
C VAL A 6 20.58 0.48 8.61
N ARG A 7 19.52 1.22 8.29
CA ARG A 7 18.31 0.68 7.63
C ARG A 7 17.87 1.59 6.49
N ASN A 8 17.56 0.97 5.37
CA ASN A 8 16.98 1.64 4.21
C ASN A 8 15.49 1.38 4.20
N ILE A 9 14.69 2.41 4.40
CA ILE A 9 13.23 2.32 4.48
C ILE A 9 12.62 3.06 3.31
N GLY A 10 11.77 2.38 2.53
CA GLY A 10 11.00 2.99 1.44
C GLY A 10 9.65 3.50 1.91
N ILE A 11 9.23 4.67 1.43
CA ILE A 11 7.86 5.15 1.60
C ILE A 11 7.14 4.99 0.27
N MET A 12 6.10 4.15 0.24
CA MET A 12 5.33 3.79 -0.95
C MET A 12 3.88 4.24 -0.79
N ALA A 13 3.32 4.88 -1.79
CA ALA A 13 1.94 5.35 -1.75
C ALA A 13 1.39 5.57 -3.16
N HIS A 14 0.06 5.59 -3.29
CA HIS A 14 -0.56 6.17 -4.48
C HIS A 14 -0.53 7.70 -4.41
N ILE A 15 -0.83 8.34 -5.54
CA ILE A 15 -0.90 9.81 -5.63
C ILE A 15 -1.89 10.32 -4.57
N ASP A 16 -1.54 11.42 -3.93
CA ASP A 16 -2.33 12.09 -2.89
C ASP A 16 -2.60 11.28 -1.60
N ALA A 17 -2.04 10.08 -1.40
CA ALA A 17 -2.16 9.38 -0.13
C ALA A 17 -1.46 10.07 1.05
N GLY A 18 -0.64 11.10 0.77
CA GLY A 18 0.10 11.86 1.77
C GLY A 18 1.50 11.27 2.03
N LYS A 19 2.14 10.74 1.00
CA LYS A 19 3.50 10.22 1.06
C LYS A 19 4.49 11.27 1.57
N THR A 20 4.61 12.41 0.87
CA THR A 20 5.49 13.52 1.25
C THR A 20 5.18 14.03 2.65
N THR A 21 3.90 14.20 2.99
CA THR A 21 3.50 14.61 4.35
C THR A 21 3.98 13.63 5.42
N THR A 22 3.89 12.31 5.15
CA THR A 22 4.36 11.28 6.09
C THR A 22 5.86 11.34 6.25
N THR A 23 6.61 11.50 5.16
CA THR A 23 8.07 11.64 5.16
C THR A 23 8.51 12.88 5.93
N GLU A 24 7.92 14.04 5.66
CA GLU A 24 8.21 15.30 6.36
C GLU A 24 7.95 15.19 7.88
N ARG A 25 6.89 14.51 8.30
CA ARG A 25 6.61 14.28 9.72
C ARG A 25 7.66 13.36 10.38
N ILE A 26 8.12 12.32 9.67
CA ILE A 26 9.22 11.48 10.17
C ILE A 26 10.48 12.33 10.35
N LEU A 27 10.82 13.19 9.40
CA LEU A 27 11.98 14.07 9.48
C LEU A 27 11.85 15.08 10.63
N TYR A 28 10.68 15.62 10.86
CA TYR A 28 10.40 16.52 11.96
C TYR A 28 10.56 15.83 13.32
N TYR A 29 9.92 14.67 13.53
CA TYR A 29 10.00 13.95 14.80
C TYR A 29 11.39 13.34 15.08
N THR A 30 12.19 13.12 14.06
CA THR A 30 13.58 12.70 14.22
C THR A 30 14.54 13.87 14.42
N GLY A 31 14.04 15.11 14.46
CA GLY A 31 14.83 16.32 14.67
C GLY A 31 15.70 16.72 13.47
N ARG A 32 15.45 16.14 12.30
CA ARG A 32 16.18 16.47 11.08
C ARG A 32 15.75 17.80 10.49
N THR A 33 14.46 18.12 10.60
CA THR A 33 13.89 19.42 10.18
C THR A 33 13.28 20.13 11.37
N HIS A 34 13.37 21.47 11.40
CA HIS A 34 12.82 22.30 12.49
C HIS A 34 11.38 22.78 12.20
N LYS A 35 10.92 22.65 10.96
CA LYS A 35 9.55 22.96 10.54
C LYS A 35 8.96 21.77 9.81
N MET A 36 7.67 21.53 10.02
CA MET A 36 6.92 20.61 9.15
C MET A 36 6.69 21.33 7.82
N GLY A 37 7.33 20.86 6.75
CA GLY A 37 7.05 21.32 5.39
C GLY A 37 5.67 20.83 4.96
N GLU A 38 4.81 21.73 4.47
CA GLU A 38 3.55 21.36 3.83
C GLU A 38 3.72 21.40 2.31
N VAL A 39 3.18 20.38 1.64
CA VAL A 39 3.27 20.25 0.17
C VAL A 39 2.63 21.45 -0.53
N HIS A 40 1.53 21.98 0.04
CA HIS A 40 0.81 23.14 -0.50
C HIS A 40 1.55 24.47 -0.38
N GLU A 41 2.55 24.56 0.51
CA GLU A 41 3.34 25.77 0.71
C GLU A 41 4.70 25.73 -0.03
N GLY A 42 4.99 24.64 -0.77
CA GLY A 42 6.27 24.46 -1.48
C GLY A 42 7.48 24.33 -0.56
N ALA A 43 7.24 24.06 0.75
CA ALA A 43 8.28 24.02 1.77
C ALA A 43 8.76 22.59 2.12
N ALA A 44 8.32 21.57 1.35
CA ALA A 44 8.70 20.19 1.59
C ALA A 44 10.16 19.93 1.20
N THR A 45 10.91 19.35 2.14
CA THR A 45 12.36 19.08 1.98
C THR A 45 12.66 18.01 0.92
N MET A 46 11.70 17.13 0.66
CA MET A 46 11.85 16.00 -0.26
C MET A 46 11.47 16.33 -1.71
N ASP A 47 10.63 17.34 -1.94
CA ASP A 47 10.21 17.78 -3.27
C ASP A 47 11.16 18.92 -3.75
N TRP A 48 12.36 18.55 -4.18
CA TRP A 48 13.40 19.52 -4.55
C TRP A 48 13.32 20.03 -5.98
N MET A 49 12.57 19.35 -6.87
CA MET A 49 12.37 19.78 -8.24
C MET A 49 11.17 20.73 -8.35
N ALA A 50 11.32 21.82 -9.12
CA ALA A 50 10.22 22.76 -9.36
C ALA A 50 8.97 22.08 -9.93
N GLN A 51 9.13 21.06 -10.78
CA GLN A 51 8.03 20.28 -11.34
C GLN A 51 7.32 19.38 -10.30
N GLU A 52 8.03 18.90 -9.31
CA GLU A 52 7.45 18.13 -8.18
C GLU A 52 6.62 19.07 -7.30
N GLN A 53 7.13 20.26 -7.02
CA GLN A 53 6.42 21.28 -6.23
C GLN A 53 5.16 21.79 -6.94
N GLU A 54 5.23 22.03 -8.25
CA GLU A 54 4.06 22.47 -9.02
C GLU A 54 2.96 21.43 -9.12
N ARG A 55 3.33 20.16 -9.24
CA ARG A 55 2.39 19.06 -9.46
C ARG A 55 2.00 18.32 -8.18
N GLY A 56 2.71 18.53 -7.09
CA GLY A 56 2.51 17.81 -5.83
C GLY A 56 2.78 16.32 -5.91
N ILE A 57 3.61 15.87 -6.88
CA ILE A 57 3.93 14.46 -7.10
C ILE A 57 5.44 14.27 -7.10
N THR A 58 5.93 13.20 -6.49
CA THR A 58 7.34 12.80 -6.55
C THR A 58 7.63 12.16 -7.89
N ILE A 59 8.56 12.72 -8.64
CA ILE A 59 9.00 12.25 -9.96
C ILE A 59 10.26 11.41 -9.82
N THR A 60 11.22 11.88 -9.02
CA THR A 60 12.51 11.20 -8.81
C THR A 60 12.61 10.66 -7.40
N SER A 61 13.22 9.48 -7.23
CA SER A 61 13.46 8.94 -5.90
C SER A 61 14.40 9.86 -5.11
N ALA A 62 13.90 10.44 -4.03
CA ALA A 62 14.69 11.25 -3.12
C ALA A 62 15.12 10.40 -1.93
N ALA A 63 16.37 10.55 -1.48
CA ALA A 63 16.88 9.86 -0.32
C ALA A 63 17.33 10.87 0.75
N THR A 64 16.86 10.70 1.96
CA THR A 64 17.30 11.48 3.10
C THR A 64 17.65 10.57 4.28
N THR A 65 18.42 11.09 5.21
CA THR A 65 18.86 10.32 6.36
C THR A 65 18.35 10.94 7.66
N ALA A 66 17.73 10.14 8.49
CA ALA A 66 17.37 10.48 9.87
C ALA A 66 18.12 9.58 10.86
N VAL A 67 18.29 10.04 12.09
CA VAL A 67 18.86 9.24 13.19
C VAL A 67 17.79 9.06 14.25
N TRP A 68 17.53 7.81 14.62
CA TRP A 68 16.56 7.48 15.65
C TRP A 68 17.06 6.33 16.52
N ARG A 69 17.12 6.53 17.83
CA ARG A 69 17.59 5.53 18.81
C ARG A 69 18.88 4.86 18.39
N ASP A 70 19.90 5.65 18.07
CA ASP A 70 21.24 5.20 17.59
C ASP A 70 21.24 4.40 16.28
N HIS A 71 20.14 4.41 15.54
CA HIS A 71 20.07 3.84 14.20
C HIS A 71 20.06 4.95 13.15
N ARG A 72 20.80 4.72 12.09
CA ARG A 72 20.76 5.54 10.88
C ARG A 72 19.68 4.99 9.95
N ILE A 73 18.67 5.77 9.69
CA ILE A 73 17.56 5.42 8.83
C ILE A 73 17.66 6.24 7.56
N ASN A 74 17.94 5.60 6.45
CA ASN A 74 17.86 6.21 5.14
C ASN A 74 16.42 6.06 4.64
N ILE A 75 15.73 7.16 4.47
CA ILE A 75 14.36 7.21 3.97
C ILE A 75 14.44 7.44 2.48
N ILE A 76 13.92 6.50 1.71
CA ILE A 76 13.89 6.55 0.25
C ILE A 76 12.44 6.79 -0.15
N ASP A 77 12.17 7.99 -0.66
CA ASP A 77 10.86 8.36 -1.18
C ASP A 77 10.72 7.83 -2.60
N THR A 78 9.78 6.91 -2.82
CA THR A 78 9.59 6.27 -4.12
C THR A 78 8.49 6.97 -4.91
N PRO A 79 8.65 7.19 -6.23
CA PRO A 79 7.57 7.71 -7.06
C PRO A 79 6.30 6.87 -6.93
N GLY A 80 5.15 7.55 -6.80
CA GLY A 80 3.84 6.89 -6.68
C GLY A 80 3.14 6.63 -8.03
N HIS A 81 3.70 7.14 -9.14
CA HIS A 81 3.08 7.07 -10.45
C HIS A 81 3.51 5.83 -11.23
N VAL A 82 2.57 5.25 -11.98
CA VAL A 82 2.81 4.01 -12.76
C VAL A 82 3.86 4.16 -13.86
N ASP A 83 4.10 5.38 -14.34
CA ASP A 83 5.07 5.66 -15.39
C ASP A 83 6.52 5.53 -14.90
N PHE A 84 6.76 5.54 -13.59
CA PHE A 84 8.09 5.45 -12.98
C PHE A 84 8.44 4.06 -12.45
N THR A 85 7.97 3.00 -13.09
CA THR A 85 8.19 1.61 -12.65
C THR A 85 9.66 1.25 -12.48
N VAL A 86 10.54 1.75 -13.34
CA VAL A 86 11.99 1.48 -13.28
C VAL A 86 12.62 2.10 -12.04
N GLU A 87 12.24 3.34 -11.69
CA GLU A 87 12.73 4.03 -10.48
C GLU A 87 12.25 3.32 -9.21
N VAL A 88 10.99 2.89 -9.19
CA VAL A 88 10.43 2.09 -8.10
C VAL A 88 11.18 0.76 -7.95
N GLU A 89 11.42 0.05 -9.04
CA GLU A 89 12.16 -1.22 -9.01
C GLU A 89 13.61 -1.07 -8.54
N ARG A 90 14.29 0.00 -8.94
CA ARG A 90 15.66 0.30 -8.47
C ARG A 90 15.66 0.56 -6.96
N SER A 91 14.71 1.35 -6.48
CA SER A 91 14.58 1.65 -5.06
C SER A 91 14.30 0.39 -4.24
N LEU A 92 13.38 -0.46 -4.69
CA LEU A 92 13.00 -1.69 -3.98
C LEU A 92 14.18 -2.67 -3.75
N ARG A 93 15.18 -2.66 -4.62
CA ARG A 93 16.35 -3.57 -4.50
C ARG A 93 17.26 -3.27 -3.33
N VAL A 94 17.22 -2.04 -2.83
CA VAL A 94 18.12 -1.58 -1.75
C VAL A 94 17.41 -1.42 -0.43
N LEU A 95 16.09 -1.67 -0.37
CA LEU A 95 15.29 -1.50 0.84
C LEU A 95 15.40 -2.69 1.79
N ASP A 96 15.59 -2.40 3.07
CA ASP A 96 15.43 -3.37 4.16
C ASP A 96 13.97 -3.55 4.56
N GLY A 97 13.12 -2.55 4.28
CA GLY A 97 11.70 -2.57 4.53
C GLY A 97 10.99 -1.38 3.92
N ALA A 98 9.68 -1.40 3.93
CA ALA A 98 8.87 -0.32 3.36
C ALA A 98 7.64 0.00 4.22
N VAL A 99 7.18 1.25 4.11
CA VAL A 99 5.91 1.72 4.63
C VAL A 99 4.98 2.00 3.46
N ALA A 100 3.90 1.23 3.37
CA ALA A 100 2.85 1.43 2.37
C ALA A 100 1.77 2.35 2.96
N VAL A 101 1.70 3.58 2.46
CA VAL A 101 0.75 4.59 2.92
C VAL A 101 -0.55 4.49 2.13
N PHE A 102 -1.65 4.31 2.82
CA PHE A 102 -2.99 4.24 2.26
C PHE A 102 -3.83 5.43 2.72
N ASP A 103 -4.66 5.95 1.83
CA ASP A 103 -5.65 6.96 2.15
C ASP A 103 -6.89 6.29 2.77
N SER A 104 -7.31 6.76 3.95
CA SER A 104 -8.47 6.21 4.66
C SER A 104 -9.81 6.52 3.98
N VAL A 105 -9.85 7.49 3.06
CA VAL A 105 -11.04 7.88 2.30
C VAL A 105 -11.04 7.23 0.92
N ALA A 106 -9.92 7.35 0.18
CA ALA A 106 -9.80 6.81 -1.18
C ALA A 106 -9.61 5.29 -1.23
N GLY A 107 -9.12 4.68 -0.15
CA GLY A 107 -8.89 3.25 -0.05
C GLY A 107 -7.71 2.76 -0.90
N VAL A 108 -7.78 1.49 -1.30
CA VAL A 108 -6.76 0.86 -2.15
C VAL A 108 -6.96 1.27 -3.60
N GLN A 109 -5.98 1.97 -4.15
CA GLN A 109 -5.95 2.37 -5.54
C GLN A 109 -5.16 1.37 -6.41
N PRO A 110 -5.38 1.29 -7.74
CA PRO A 110 -4.63 0.41 -8.64
C PRO A 110 -3.11 0.58 -8.54
N GLN A 111 -2.65 1.82 -8.31
CA GLN A 111 -1.25 2.14 -8.10
C GLN A 111 -0.69 1.50 -6.84
N SER A 112 -1.44 1.54 -5.73
CA SER A 112 -1.06 0.89 -4.46
C SER A 112 -0.83 -0.61 -4.66
N GLU A 113 -1.68 -1.27 -5.45
CA GLU A 113 -1.51 -2.69 -5.74
C GLU A 113 -0.31 -2.98 -6.61
N THR A 114 -0.04 -2.13 -7.60
CA THR A 114 1.12 -2.30 -8.47
C THR A 114 2.39 -2.26 -7.65
N VAL A 115 2.53 -1.25 -6.79
CA VAL A 115 3.70 -1.11 -5.91
C VAL A 115 3.78 -2.24 -4.89
N TRP A 116 2.62 -2.68 -4.38
CA TRP A 116 2.55 -3.82 -3.45
C TRP A 116 3.06 -5.11 -4.11
N ARG A 117 2.64 -5.41 -5.34
CA ARG A 117 3.11 -6.57 -6.10
C ARG A 117 4.61 -6.49 -6.45
N GLN A 118 5.10 -5.30 -6.75
CA GLN A 118 6.53 -5.08 -6.97
C GLN A 118 7.34 -5.39 -5.70
N ALA A 119 6.86 -4.92 -4.54
CA ALA A 119 7.48 -5.24 -3.26
C ALA A 119 7.46 -6.76 -2.96
N ASP A 120 6.40 -7.50 -3.36
CA ASP A 120 6.38 -8.96 -3.28
C ASP A 120 7.46 -9.59 -4.16
N LYS A 121 7.59 -9.12 -5.40
CA LYS A 121 8.62 -9.60 -6.35
C LYS A 121 10.04 -9.49 -5.78
N TYR A 122 10.32 -8.39 -5.08
CA TYR A 122 11.63 -8.13 -4.47
C TYR A 122 11.72 -8.60 -3.01
N LYS A 123 10.68 -9.25 -2.47
CA LYS A 123 10.60 -9.77 -1.10
C LYS A 123 10.88 -8.71 -0.02
N VAL A 124 10.48 -7.47 -0.28
CA VAL A 124 10.64 -6.36 0.67
C VAL A 124 9.59 -6.46 1.77
N PRO A 125 9.98 -6.63 3.04
CA PRO A 125 9.06 -6.57 4.18
C PRO A 125 8.39 -5.21 4.23
N ARG A 126 7.09 -5.16 4.59
CA ARG A 126 6.36 -3.89 4.62
C ARG A 126 5.30 -3.86 5.69
N ILE A 127 5.03 -2.65 6.14
CA ILE A 127 3.91 -2.33 7.03
C ILE A 127 2.92 -1.42 6.29
N ALA A 128 1.64 -1.56 6.58
CA ALA A 128 0.61 -0.65 6.09
C ALA A 128 0.42 0.50 7.08
N PHE A 129 0.41 1.72 6.57
CA PHE A 129 0.11 2.93 7.34
C PHE A 129 -1.12 3.61 6.74
N ILE A 130 -2.19 3.75 7.52
CA ILE A 130 -3.44 4.37 7.09
C ILE A 130 -3.41 5.84 7.50
N ASN A 131 -3.40 6.70 6.50
CA ASN A 131 -3.29 8.15 6.63
C ASN A 131 -4.65 8.83 6.46
N LYS A 132 -4.72 10.13 6.80
CA LYS A 132 -5.90 10.99 6.66
C LYS A 132 -7.12 10.53 7.47
N MET A 133 -6.90 9.93 8.62
CA MET A 133 -7.96 9.50 9.55
C MET A 133 -8.75 10.66 10.16
N ASP A 134 -8.27 11.89 10.01
CA ASP A 134 -8.89 13.16 10.41
C ASP A 134 -9.93 13.67 9.40
N ARG A 135 -10.00 13.09 8.20
CA ARG A 135 -10.91 13.55 7.15
C ARG A 135 -12.32 12.97 7.30
N THR A 136 -13.32 13.74 6.88
CA THR A 136 -14.72 13.28 6.81
C THR A 136 -14.83 12.08 5.86
N GLY A 137 -15.47 11.01 6.33
CA GLY A 137 -15.57 9.75 5.58
C GLY A 137 -14.36 8.82 5.75
N ALA A 138 -13.39 9.20 6.58
CA ALA A 138 -12.24 8.36 6.89
C ALA A 138 -12.68 7.06 7.57
N ASN A 139 -12.23 5.94 7.00
CA ASN A 139 -12.47 4.62 7.56
C ASN A 139 -11.22 3.77 7.35
N TYR A 140 -10.65 3.24 8.43
CA TYR A 140 -9.47 2.37 8.33
C TYR A 140 -9.78 1.04 7.60
N GLN A 141 -11.05 0.66 7.48
CA GLN A 141 -11.49 -0.51 6.71
C GLN A 141 -11.47 -0.27 5.20
N VAL A 142 -11.55 0.99 4.76
CA VAL A 142 -11.59 1.35 3.34
C VAL A 142 -10.39 0.80 2.54
N PRO A 143 -9.16 0.79 3.07
CA PRO A 143 -8.04 0.13 2.39
C PRO A 143 -8.18 -1.39 2.26
N ILE A 144 -9.02 -2.00 3.09
CA ILE A 144 -9.27 -3.46 3.08
C ILE A 144 -10.51 -3.77 2.23
N GLU A 145 -11.47 -2.85 2.20
CA GLU A 145 -12.68 -2.98 1.38
C GLU A 145 -12.36 -2.68 -0.08
N VAL A 146 -12.69 -3.62 -0.91
CA VAL A 146 -12.51 -3.48 -2.36
C VAL A 146 -13.71 -2.73 -2.93
N PRO A 147 -13.51 -1.66 -3.75
CA PRO A 147 -14.61 -0.99 -4.43
C PRO A 147 -15.52 -1.99 -5.17
N GLN A 148 -16.83 -1.75 -5.19
CA GLN A 148 -17.81 -2.72 -5.69
C GLN A 148 -17.50 -3.26 -7.10
N ARG A 149 -17.03 -2.40 -8.01
CA ARG A 149 -16.62 -2.80 -9.36
C ARG A 149 -15.47 -3.83 -9.31
N ARG A 150 -14.51 -3.61 -8.43
CA ARG A 150 -13.37 -4.49 -8.26
C ARG A 150 -13.73 -5.76 -7.52
N GLY A 151 -14.63 -5.67 -6.52
CA GLY A 151 -15.17 -6.84 -5.83
C GLY A 151 -15.84 -7.80 -6.82
N ARG A 152 -16.62 -7.28 -7.78
CA ARG A 152 -17.21 -8.09 -8.87
C ARG A 152 -16.14 -8.75 -9.74
N THR A 153 -15.10 -8.02 -10.13
CA THR A 153 -13.99 -8.58 -10.95
C THR A 153 -13.24 -9.68 -10.20
N LEU A 154 -13.00 -9.49 -8.90
CA LEU A 154 -12.35 -10.50 -8.07
C LEU A 154 -13.23 -11.74 -7.90
N ALA A 155 -14.53 -11.57 -7.64
CA ALA A 155 -15.47 -12.66 -7.51
C ALA A 155 -15.53 -13.50 -8.80
N LEU A 156 -15.63 -12.87 -9.97
CA LEU A 156 -15.60 -13.57 -11.27
C LEU A 156 -14.28 -14.31 -11.47
N ARG A 157 -13.15 -13.69 -11.11
CA ARG A 157 -11.83 -14.34 -11.22
C ARG A 157 -11.74 -15.56 -10.30
N TRP A 158 -12.21 -15.47 -9.06
CA TRP A 158 -12.22 -16.60 -8.14
C TRP A 158 -13.14 -17.71 -8.63
N LEU A 159 -14.35 -17.41 -9.08
CA LEU A 159 -15.25 -18.40 -9.66
C LEU A 159 -14.59 -19.15 -10.81
N VAL A 160 -13.97 -18.45 -11.77
CA VAL A 160 -13.28 -19.08 -12.90
C VAL A 160 -12.06 -19.90 -12.45
N THR A 161 -11.30 -19.40 -11.48
CA THR A 161 -10.10 -20.08 -10.98
C THR A 161 -10.47 -21.39 -10.30
N TYR A 162 -11.42 -21.37 -9.37
CA TYR A 162 -11.83 -22.55 -8.62
C TYR A 162 -12.69 -23.51 -9.45
N ALA A 163 -13.45 -23.01 -10.43
CA ALA A 163 -14.11 -23.87 -11.41
C ALA A 163 -13.09 -24.74 -12.18
N ARG A 164 -11.92 -24.21 -12.55
CA ARG A 164 -10.87 -24.98 -13.24
C ARG A 164 -10.34 -26.16 -12.41
N GLU A 165 -10.35 -26.05 -11.09
CA GLU A 165 -9.86 -27.05 -10.14
C GLU A 165 -10.89 -28.16 -9.89
N ARG A 166 -12.14 -28.02 -10.38
CA ARG A 166 -13.21 -29.00 -10.19
C ARG A 166 -12.99 -30.25 -11.06
N ARG A 167 -13.63 -31.33 -10.66
CA ARG A 167 -13.43 -32.68 -11.28
C ARG A 167 -14.27 -32.91 -12.53
N GLU A 168 -15.29 -32.11 -12.81
CA GLU A 168 -16.15 -32.24 -13.98
C GLU A 168 -15.34 -32.10 -15.26
N LYS A 169 -15.80 -32.70 -16.36
CA LYS A 169 -15.03 -32.74 -17.62
C LYS A 169 -15.15 -31.44 -18.41
N ALA A 170 -16.37 -30.90 -18.56
CA ALA A 170 -16.62 -29.68 -19.31
C ALA A 170 -16.46 -28.45 -18.44
N MET A 171 -15.91 -27.35 -18.99
CA MET A 171 -15.74 -26.10 -18.26
C MET A 171 -17.07 -25.45 -17.89
N GLU A 172 -18.10 -25.68 -18.71
CA GLU A 172 -19.46 -25.20 -18.48
C GLU A 172 -20.05 -25.80 -17.19
N ASP A 173 -19.92 -27.11 -17.03
CA ASP A 173 -20.40 -27.83 -15.85
C ASP A 173 -19.62 -27.41 -14.58
N LYS A 174 -18.29 -27.24 -14.74
CA LYS A 174 -17.43 -26.76 -13.64
C LYS A 174 -17.84 -25.37 -13.17
N LEU A 175 -18.10 -24.46 -14.09
CA LEU A 175 -18.46 -23.09 -13.76
C LEU A 175 -19.87 -23.03 -13.17
N ALA A 176 -20.81 -23.76 -13.76
CA ALA A 176 -22.19 -23.85 -13.24
C ALA A 176 -22.19 -24.42 -11.80
N GLY A 177 -21.45 -25.50 -11.56
CA GLY A 177 -21.31 -26.07 -10.22
C GLY A 177 -20.71 -25.11 -9.21
N GLU A 178 -19.63 -24.39 -9.54
CA GLU A 178 -19.02 -23.43 -8.62
C GLU A 178 -19.94 -22.24 -8.34
N ILE A 179 -20.74 -21.79 -9.33
CA ILE A 179 -21.72 -20.73 -9.13
C ILE A 179 -22.86 -21.19 -8.21
N LEU A 180 -23.38 -22.39 -8.41
CA LEU A 180 -24.43 -22.96 -7.57
C LEU A 180 -23.95 -23.13 -6.12
N ASP A 181 -22.77 -23.71 -5.94
CA ASP A 181 -22.16 -23.85 -4.62
C ASP A 181 -21.94 -22.50 -3.94
N ALA A 182 -21.53 -21.48 -4.69
CA ALA A 182 -21.33 -20.13 -4.16
C ALA A 182 -22.66 -19.44 -3.76
N LEU A 183 -23.77 -19.73 -4.47
CA LEU A 183 -25.13 -19.26 -4.10
C LEU A 183 -25.60 -19.91 -2.80
N GLU A 184 -25.26 -21.18 -2.57
CA GLU A 184 -25.54 -21.91 -1.33
C GLU A 184 -24.54 -21.60 -0.22
N GLN A 185 -23.68 -20.60 -0.41
CA GLN A 185 -22.61 -20.22 0.53
C GLN A 185 -21.58 -21.33 0.76
N GLN A 186 -21.36 -22.17 -0.22
CA GLN A 186 -20.41 -23.26 -0.24
C GLN A 186 -19.37 -23.05 -1.38
N GLY A 187 -18.53 -24.04 -1.61
CA GLY A 187 -17.52 -23.97 -2.67
C GLY A 187 -16.27 -23.20 -2.29
N ASN A 188 -15.24 -23.33 -3.11
CA ASN A 188 -13.93 -22.76 -2.84
C ASN A 188 -13.87 -21.25 -3.10
N ALA A 189 -14.62 -20.74 -4.04
CA ALA A 189 -14.73 -19.31 -4.31
C ALA A 189 -15.37 -18.58 -3.14
N PHE A 190 -16.43 -19.15 -2.55
CA PHE A 190 -17.07 -18.60 -1.35
C PHE A 190 -16.16 -18.67 -0.14
N LYS A 191 -15.47 -19.80 0.10
CA LYS A 191 -14.48 -19.92 1.17
C LYS A 191 -13.41 -18.85 1.07
N ARG A 192 -12.89 -18.60 -0.14
CA ARG A 192 -11.90 -17.55 -0.35
C ARG A 192 -12.40 -16.16 0.05
N LYS A 193 -13.65 -15.85 -0.28
CA LYS A 193 -14.32 -14.62 0.16
C LYS A 193 -14.39 -14.57 1.69
N ASP A 194 -14.84 -15.65 2.33
CA ASP A 194 -15.02 -15.73 3.78
C ASP A 194 -13.69 -15.59 4.52
N ASP A 195 -12.64 -16.24 4.05
CA ASP A 195 -11.28 -16.11 4.58
C ASP A 195 -10.78 -14.66 4.51
N MET A 196 -11.04 -13.96 3.41
CA MET A 196 -10.70 -12.54 3.27
C MET A 196 -11.49 -11.68 4.27
N TYR A 197 -12.77 -11.97 4.48
CA TYR A 197 -13.57 -11.28 5.49
C TYR A 197 -13.09 -11.56 6.91
N ARG A 198 -12.74 -12.80 7.23
CA ARG A 198 -12.19 -13.16 8.54
C ARG A 198 -10.87 -12.49 8.82
N MET A 199 -9.97 -12.42 7.83
CA MET A 199 -8.72 -11.67 7.95
C MET A 199 -8.98 -10.17 8.18
N ALA A 200 -9.94 -9.58 7.47
CA ALA A 200 -10.31 -8.19 7.65
C ALA A 200 -10.90 -7.94 9.06
N GLN A 201 -11.74 -8.85 9.57
CA GLN A 201 -12.28 -8.77 10.92
C GLN A 201 -11.22 -8.96 12.00
N ALA A 202 -10.29 -9.90 11.83
CA ALA A 202 -9.18 -10.09 12.75
C ALA A 202 -8.31 -8.82 12.84
N ASN A 203 -8.04 -8.18 11.72
CA ASN A 203 -7.33 -6.91 11.68
C ASN A 203 -8.14 -5.76 12.31
N LYS A 204 -9.47 -5.85 12.33
CA LYS A 204 -10.34 -4.88 13.00
C LYS A 204 -10.09 -4.81 14.51
N ALA A 205 -9.74 -5.92 15.15
CA ALA A 205 -9.41 -5.96 16.56
C ALA A 205 -8.19 -5.10 16.92
N PHE A 206 -7.26 -4.91 16.00
CA PHE A 206 -6.07 -4.06 16.19
C PHE A 206 -6.31 -2.57 15.91
N ALA A 207 -7.47 -2.20 15.38
CA ALA A 207 -7.83 -0.83 15.06
C ALA A 207 -8.09 0.06 16.29
N HIS A 208 -8.23 -0.54 17.47
CA HIS A 208 -8.40 0.20 18.73
C HIS A 208 -7.10 0.77 19.30
N TYR A 209 -5.95 0.37 18.78
CA TYR A 209 -4.67 0.99 19.14
C TYR A 209 -4.56 2.35 18.47
N ARG A 210 -5.15 3.37 19.09
CA ARG A 210 -4.83 4.77 18.81
C ARG A 210 -3.51 5.09 19.48
N TRP A 211 -2.50 5.38 18.68
CA TRP A 211 -1.24 5.96 19.11
C TRP A 211 -1.35 7.47 19.06
#